data_d422a92ed4ca37e1e74c8a4d2e30963d
#
_entry.id   d422a92ed4ca37e1e74c8a4d2e30963d
#
_cell.length_a   1.000
_cell.length_b   1.000
_cell.length_c   1.000
_cell.angle_alpha   90.00
_cell.angle_beta   90.00
_cell.angle_gamma   90.00
#
_symmetry.space_group_name_H-M   'P 1'
#
loop_
_entity.id
_entity.type
_entity.pdbx_description
1 polymer ?
#
loop_
_entity_poly.entity_id
_entity_poly.type
_entity_poly.pdbx_seq_one_letter_code
_entity_poly.pdbx_strand_id
1 'polypeptide(L)'
;METILFYLKKAIPRPLLKKLRPGYHFLLAWFGSIIYHHPSKKLIIIAVTGTKGKSSVTEIITHLLETDGKKVASLSTIQFKIADDIRRNLYKMTMPGRFFVQKFLREAFDAGCTHAVIEMTSEGAKQFRHKFIDLDALVFTNLSPEHIESHGSFEKYKSCKLELAKTVFNSPKRPRILVANIDDKHGQDFLDFQVEKILPYSLDDLSLYTLHRDNMSLILDDTTLRVPLVGLFNVYNTLAAITLTRALGVSLKTIEQALHELPPIRGRVEHFYSPKSAEKAVTVIVDYAHTPDSLTQLYQAFIDVPKICILGNTGGGRDTWKRPEMGSIAEKYCDQIILTNEDPYDENPRAIVDSMAKGITNQSKLEIIMDRRLAIRTALKKAPNGGYVLISGKGTDPYIMGPNNTRQIWSDAEVVQEELAKL
;
A
#
# COMPACT_ATOMS: atom_id res chain seq x y z
N MET A 1 -6.35 -5.79 -29.57
CA MET A 1 -5.78 -7.01 -28.97
C MET A 1 -6.62 -7.53 -27.78
N GLU A 2 -7.03 -6.68 -26.84
CA GLU A 2 -7.86 -7.07 -25.68
C GLU A 2 -9.22 -7.65 -26.06
N THR A 3 -9.88 -7.10 -27.07
CA THR A 3 -11.19 -7.57 -27.56
C THR A 3 -11.12 -8.99 -28.13
N ILE A 4 -10.09 -9.31 -28.91
CA ILE A 4 -9.86 -10.63 -29.47
C ILE A 4 -9.58 -11.66 -28.38
N LEU A 5 -8.74 -11.27 -27.39
CA LEU A 5 -8.45 -12.09 -26.22
C LEU A 5 -9.70 -12.33 -25.35
N PHE A 6 -10.60 -11.39 -25.27
CA PHE A 6 -11.87 -11.54 -24.56
C PHE A 6 -12.77 -12.61 -25.21
N TYR A 7 -12.93 -12.59 -26.53
CA TYR A 7 -13.73 -13.59 -27.23
C TYR A 7 -13.09 -14.97 -27.24
N LEU A 8 -11.76 -15.07 -27.37
CA LEU A 8 -11.02 -16.34 -27.23
C LEU A 8 -11.18 -16.93 -25.83
N LYS A 9 -11.18 -16.13 -24.78
CA LYS A 9 -11.42 -16.60 -23.40
C LYS A 9 -12.85 -17.11 -23.18
N LYS A 10 -13.83 -16.61 -23.90
CA LYS A 10 -15.23 -17.12 -23.86
C LYS A 10 -15.39 -18.47 -24.57
N ALA A 11 -14.59 -18.74 -25.60
CA ALA A 11 -14.66 -19.97 -26.39
C ALA A 11 -13.99 -21.18 -25.72
N ILE A 12 -13.09 -20.95 -24.74
CA ILE A 12 -12.35 -22.03 -24.08
C ILE A 12 -13.07 -22.45 -22.77
N PRO A 13 -13.32 -23.75 -22.53
CA PRO A 13 -13.93 -24.21 -21.28
C PRO A 13 -13.15 -23.77 -20.05
N ARG A 14 -13.85 -23.28 -19.02
CA ARG A 14 -13.25 -22.76 -17.79
C ARG A 14 -12.20 -23.68 -17.12
N PRO A 15 -12.40 -25.02 -17.04
CA PRO A 15 -11.40 -25.94 -16.47
C PRO A 15 -10.09 -25.94 -17.26
N LEU A 16 -10.18 -25.95 -18.60
CA LEU A 16 -9.02 -25.94 -19.50
C LEU A 16 -8.27 -24.61 -19.41
N LEU A 17 -8.99 -23.48 -19.37
CA LEU A 17 -8.41 -22.16 -19.13
C LEU A 17 -7.65 -22.12 -17.79
N LYS A 18 -8.20 -22.71 -16.72
CA LYS A 18 -7.56 -22.74 -15.41
C LYS A 18 -6.24 -23.54 -15.44
N LYS A 19 -6.19 -24.63 -16.22
CA LYS A 19 -5.00 -25.46 -16.38
C LYS A 19 -3.93 -24.82 -17.26
N LEU A 20 -4.33 -24.09 -18.31
CA LEU A 20 -3.42 -23.43 -19.26
C LEU A 20 -2.88 -22.05 -18.76
N ARG A 21 -3.61 -21.40 -17.84
CA ARG A 21 -3.23 -20.07 -17.32
C ARG A 21 -1.79 -19.99 -16.80
N PRO A 22 -1.26 -20.92 -15.98
CA PRO A 22 0.11 -20.82 -15.49
C PRO A 22 1.14 -20.80 -16.62
N GLY A 23 1.02 -21.71 -17.59
CA GLY A 23 1.92 -21.75 -18.75
C GLY A 23 1.86 -20.49 -19.59
N TYR A 24 0.66 -20.00 -19.87
CA TYR A 24 0.45 -18.72 -20.57
C TYR A 24 1.10 -17.54 -19.83
N HIS A 25 0.94 -17.49 -18.52
CA HIS A 25 1.53 -16.42 -17.70
C HIS A 25 3.05 -16.49 -17.68
N PHE A 26 3.61 -17.68 -17.60
CA PHE A 26 5.06 -17.91 -17.65
C PHE A 26 5.66 -17.47 -19.00
N LEU A 27 5.06 -17.93 -20.12
CA LEU A 27 5.50 -17.55 -21.46
C LEU A 27 5.46 -16.04 -21.69
N LEU A 28 4.39 -15.35 -21.22
CA LEU A 28 4.31 -13.91 -21.33
C LEU A 28 5.42 -13.19 -20.52
N ALA A 29 5.75 -13.69 -19.34
CA ALA A 29 6.85 -13.14 -18.55
C ALA A 29 8.20 -13.34 -19.27
N TRP A 30 8.41 -14.52 -19.83
CA TRP A 30 9.61 -14.86 -20.59
C TRP A 30 9.76 -14.00 -21.86
N PHE A 31 8.72 -13.93 -22.70
CA PHE A 31 8.73 -13.07 -23.89
C PHE A 31 8.94 -11.59 -23.53
N GLY A 32 8.28 -11.10 -22.47
CA GLY A 32 8.49 -9.73 -22.00
C GLY A 32 9.95 -9.46 -21.64
N SER A 33 10.60 -10.38 -20.94
CA SER A 33 12.00 -10.20 -20.56
C SER A 33 12.95 -10.18 -21.77
N ILE A 34 12.68 -10.98 -22.81
CA ILE A 34 13.48 -11.00 -24.05
C ILE A 34 13.26 -9.70 -24.83
N ILE A 35 11.99 -9.32 -25.08
CA ILE A 35 11.64 -8.13 -25.87
C ILE A 35 12.27 -6.87 -25.29
N TYR A 36 12.30 -6.76 -23.95
CA TYR A 36 12.89 -5.62 -23.25
C TYR A 36 14.37 -5.84 -22.85
N HIS A 37 15.05 -6.87 -23.40
CA HIS A 37 16.48 -7.15 -23.25
C HIS A 37 16.94 -7.33 -21.80
N HIS A 38 16.15 -8.07 -20.98
CA HIS A 38 16.46 -8.43 -19.59
C HIS A 38 16.89 -7.22 -18.74
N PRO A 39 16.06 -6.16 -18.61
CA PRO A 39 16.49 -4.90 -18.02
C PRO A 39 16.90 -5.03 -16.54
N SER A 40 16.35 -6.00 -15.82
CA SER A 40 16.67 -6.25 -14.41
C SER A 40 18.15 -6.58 -14.19
N LYS A 41 18.86 -7.11 -15.19
CA LYS A 41 20.30 -7.40 -15.10
C LYS A 41 21.17 -6.14 -15.00
N LYS A 42 20.64 -4.98 -15.37
CA LYS A 42 21.36 -3.70 -15.44
C LYS A 42 21.03 -2.75 -14.29
N LEU A 43 20.03 -3.07 -13.47
CA LEU A 43 19.55 -2.27 -12.36
C LEU A 43 19.72 -3.04 -11.05
N ILE A 44 19.88 -2.34 -9.94
CA ILE A 44 19.69 -2.92 -8.60
C ILE A 44 18.18 -2.95 -8.34
N ILE A 45 17.62 -4.17 -8.23
CA ILE A 45 16.18 -4.39 -8.09
C ILE A 45 15.83 -4.76 -6.66
N ILE A 46 15.04 -3.92 -6.03
CA ILE A 46 14.55 -4.07 -4.67
C ILE A 46 13.06 -4.40 -4.73
N ALA A 47 12.68 -5.56 -4.20
CA ALA A 47 11.28 -5.93 -4.06
C ALA A 47 10.79 -5.62 -2.63
N VAL A 48 9.57 -5.09 -2.50
CA VAL A 48 8.91 -4.88 -1.20
C VAL A 48 7.62 -5.70 -1.18
N THR A 49 7.50 -6.59 -0.19
CA THR A 49 6.30 -7.42 -0.01
C THR A 49 5.81 -7.43 1.42
N GLY A 50 4.60 -7.89 1.60
CA GLY A 50 3.89 -7.98 2.88
C GLY A 50 2.40 -7.83 2.69
N THR A 51 1.63 -7.87 3.75
CA THR A 51 0.18 -7.58 3.69
C THR A 51 -0.03 -6.07 3.67
N LYS A 52 0.54 -5.35 4.62
CA LYS A 52 0.46 -3.89 4.79
C LYS A 52 1.84 -3.23 4.71
N GLY A 53 1.88 -1.91 4.55
CA GLY A 53 3.12 -1.13 4.59
C GLY A 53 3.93 -1.11 3.28
N LYS A 54 3.68 -1.99 2.32
CA LYS A 54 4.46 -2.10 1.07
C LYS A 54 4.69 -0.77 0.35
N SER A 55 3.61 -0.04 0.06
CA SER A 55 3.69 1.23 -0.65
C SER A 55 4.49 2.26 0.15
N SER A 56 4.23 2.39 1.46
CA SER A 56 4.97 3.32 2.33
C SER A 56 6.46 2.98 2.35
N VAL A 57 6.82 1.71 2.52
CA VAL A 57 8.23 1.25 2.49
C VAL A 57 8.86 1.53 1.12
N THR A 58 8.13 1.30 0.02
CA THR A 58 8.61 1.62 -1.33
C THR A 58 8.91 3.11 -1.49
N GLU A 59 8.02 3.99 -1.04
CA GLU A 59 8.22 5.45 -1.12
C GLU A 59 9.38 5.90 -0.22
N ILE A 60 9.47 5.38 1.04
CA ILE A 60 10.57 5.72 1.96
C ILE A 60 11.93 5.27 1.37
N ILE A 61 12.06 4.02 0.92
CA ILE A 61 13.31 3.51 0.31
C ILE A 61 13.70 4.37 -0.91
N THR A 62 12.72 4.70 -1.75
CA THR A 62 12.96 5.54 -2.93
C THR A 62 13.54 6.88 -2.54
N HIS A 63 12.93 7.55 -1.55
CA HIS A 63 13.38 8.85 -1.07
C HIS A 63 14.76 8.79 -0.42
N LEU A 64 15.04 7.77 0.41
CA LEU A 64 16.35 7.58 1.04
C LEU A 64 17.47 7.39 0.01
N LEU A 65 17.22 6.59 -1.04
CA LEU A 65 18.18 6.36 -2.11
C LEU A 65 18.40 7.62 -2.99
N GLU A 66 17.34 8.39 -3.25
CA GLU A 66 17.44 9.64 -4.01
C GLU A 66 18.23 10.71 -3.25
N THR A 67 18.00 10.84 -1.93
CA THR A 67 18.79 11.75 -1.08
C THR A 67 20.27 11.34 -1.03
N ASP A 68 20.57 10.04 -1.16
CA ASP A 68 21.94 9.53 -1.32
C ASP A 68 22.50 9.72 -2.76
N GLY A 69 21.83 10.49 -3.61
CA GLY A 69 22.27 10.80 -4.97
C GLY A 69 22.05 9.68 -5.99
N LYS A 70 21.28 8.65 -5.68
CA LYS A 70 20.95 7.60 -6.64
C LYS A 70 19.82 8.04 -7.56
N LYS A 71 19.86 7.65 -8.82
CA LYS A 71 18.75 7.82 -9.74
C LYS A 71 17.85 6.59 -9.65
N VAL A 72 16.62 6.78 -9.16
CA VAL A 72 15.73 5.68 -8.75
C VAL A 72 14.50 5.63 -9.63
N ALA A 73 14.04 4.43 -9.92
CA ALA A 73 12.68 4.17 -10.41
C ALA A 73 11.87 3.45 -9.32
N SER A 74 10.58 3.77 -9.17
CA SER A 74 9.69 3.05 -8.26
C SER A 74 8.36 2.69 -8.90
N LEU A 75 7.88 1.48 -8.59
CA LEU A 75 6.62 0.95 -9.05
C LEU A 75 5.81 0.53 -7.84
N SER A 76 4.74 1.28 -7.53
CA SER A 76 3.90 1.06 -6.36
C SER A 76 2.40 1.14 -6.68
N THR A 77 1.57 0.83 -5.71
CA THR A 77 0.12 1.06 -5.79
C THR A 77 -0.19 2.55 -5.95
N ILE A 78 0.66 3.43 -5.42
CA ILE A 78 0.46 4.88 -5.41
C ILE A 78 0.80 5.49 -6.78
N GLN A 79 1.98 5.17 -7.30
CA GLN A 79 2.54 5.82 -8.48
C GLN A 79 3.59 4.96 -9.19
N PHE A 80 3.90 5.36 -10.42
CA PHE A 80 5.05 4.91 -11.17
C PHE A 80 6.01 6.09 -11.31
N LYS A 81 7.25 5.93 -10.87
CA LYS A 81 8.27 6.95 -10.94
C LYS A 81 9.47 6.44 -11.73
N ILE A 82 9.99 7.24 -12.64
CA ILE A 82 11.25 7.00 -13.34
C ILE A 82 12.07 8.30 -13.24
N ALA A 83 13.04 8.31 -12.35
CA ALA A 83 13.74 9.54 -11.98
C ALA A 83 12.73 10.66 -11.60
N ASP A 84 12.72 11.78 -12.31
CA ASP A 84 11.84 12.93 -12.03
C ASP A 84 10.44 12.80 -12.65
N ASP A 85 10.22 11.82 -13.54
CA ASP A 85 8.90 11.58 -14.14
C ASP A 85 8.01 10.74 -13.21
N ILE A 86 7.00 11.39 -12.64
CA ILE A 86 6.05 10.77 -11.71
C ILE A 86 4.68 10.69 -12.37
N ARG A 87 4.14 9.48 -12.44
CA ARG A 87 2.81 9.18 -13.01
C ARG A 87 1.93 8.48 -11.99
N ARG A 88 0.71 8.95 -11.77
CA ARG A 88 -0.28 8.26 -10.93
C ARG A 88 -0.54 6.84 -11.45
N ASN A 89 -0.68 5.87 -10.55
CA ASN A 89 -1.11 4.53 -10.92
C ASN A 89 -2.63 4.50 -11.18
N LEU A 90 -3.02 4.52 -12.45
CA LEU A 90 -4.43 4.47 -12.88
C LEU A 90 -4.94 3.03 -13.15
N TYR A 91 -4.13 2.00 -12.90
CA TYR A 91 -4.49 0.61 -13.23
C TYR A 91 -5.27 -0.10 -12.11
N LYS A 92 -5.41 0.49 -10.91
CA LYS A 92 -5.93 -0.22 -9.70
C LYS A 92 -5.23 -1.57 -9.44
N MET A 93 -4.02 -1.69 -9.86
CA MET A 93 -3.17 -2.88 -9.66
C MET A 93 -1.75 -2.44 -9.36
N THR A 94 -1.16 -3.00 -8.32
CA THR A 94 0.22 -2.72 -7.92
C THR A 94 1.22 -3.12 -8.99
N MET A 95 1.03 -4.27 -9.61
CA MET A 95 1.84 -4.77 -10.73
C MET A 95 0.93 -4.95 -11.95
N PRO A 96 0.78 -3.97 -12.86
CA PRO A 96 -0.24 -4.00 -13.92
C PRO A 96 -0.12 -5.19 -14.89
N GLY A 97 1.05 -5.68 -15.14
CA GLY A 97 1.23 -6.84 -16.03
C GLY A 97 2.70 -7.20 -16.23
N ARG A 98 2.94 -8.36 -16.81
CA ARG A 98 4.30 -8.90 -17.01
C ARG A 98 5.10 -8.08 -18.00
N PHE A 99 4.50 -7.77 -19.13
CA PHE A 99 5.09 -6.87 -20.13
C PHE A 99 5.28 -5.47 -19.57
N PHE A 100 4.29 -4.97 -18.79
CA PHE A 100 4.38 -3.65 -18.19
C PHE A 100 5.59 -3.53 -17.26
N VAL A 101 5.81 -4.50 -16.38
CA VAL A 101 6.95 -4.46 -15.45
C VAL A 101 8.28 -4.50 -16.20
N GLN A 102 8.42 -5.37 -17.21
CA GLN A 102 9.63 -5.44 -18.01
C GLN A 102 9.87 -4.16 -18.82
N LYS A 103 8.81 -3.58 -19.40
CA LYS A 103 8.84 -2.29 -20.10
C LYS A 103 9.27 -1.17 -19.15
N PHE A 104 8.65 -1.10 -17.96
CA PHE A 104 8.98 -0.11 -16.94
C PHE A 104 10.46 -0.17 -16.54
N LEU A 105 10.99 -1.38 -16.29
CA LEU A 105 12.40 -1.56 -15.96
C LEU A 105 13.33 -1.17 -17.13
N ARG A 106 12.89 -1.40 -18.37
CA ARG A 106 13.64 -0.96 -19.56
C ARG A 106 13.65 0.57 -19.66
N GLU A 107 12.51 1.22 -19.52
CA GLU A 107 12.39 2.68 -19.48
C GLU A 107 13.23 3.29 -18.35
N ALA A 108 13.24 2.66 -17.16
CA ALA A 108 14.08 3.08 -16.05
C ALA A 108 15.58 3.01 -16.37
N PHE A 109 16.02 1.90 -16.97
CA PHE A 109 17.41 1.75 -17.40
C PHE A 109 17.79 2.79 -18.47
N ASP A 110 16.95 2.98 -19.48
CA ASP A 110 17.19 3.94 -20.57
C ASP A 110 17.20 5.39 -20.07
N ALA A 111 16.43 5.69 -19.01
CA ALA A 111 16.48 6.97 -18.32
C ALA A 111 17.72 7.14 -17.42
N GLY A 112 18.58 6.14 -17.31
CA GLY A 112 19.80 6.17 -16.50
C GLY A 112 19.57 5.93 -15.02
N CYS A 113 18.44 5.34 -14.61
CA CYS A 113 18.25 4.88 -13.23
C CYS A 113 19.27 3.78 -12.91
N THR A 114 19.72 3.75 -11.66
CA THR A 114 20.64 2.72 -11.14
C THR A 114 19.88 1.71 -10.26
N HIS A 115 18.79 2.14 -9.66
CA HIS A 115 17.95 1.35 -8.73
C HIS A 115 16.51 1.33 -9.20
N ALA A 116 15.80 0.22 -8.92
CA ALA A 116 14.36 0.14 -9.08
C ALA A 116 13.73 -0.52 -7.86
N VAL A 117 12.80 0.17 -7.21
CA VAL A 117 12.04 -0.31 -6.04
C VAL A 117 10.66 -0.74 -6.51
N ILE A 118 10.30 -2.00 -6.32
CA ILE A 118 9.07 -2.58 -6.85
C ILE A 118 8.23 -3.15 -5.72
N GLU A 119 7.03 -2.61 -5.56
CA GLU A 119 6.02 -3.20 -4.69
C GLU A 119 5.50 -4.50 -5.31
N MET A 120 5.72 -5.65 -4.65
CA MET A 120 5.33 -6.97 -5.15
C MET A 120 4.23 -7.60 -4.30
N THR A 121 3.15 -8.06 -4.96
CA THR A 121 1.98 -8.65 -4.32
C THR A 121 1.94 -10.17 -4.47
N SER A 122 1.21 -10.85 -3.58
CA SER A 122 0.94 -12.29 -3.69
C SER A 122 0.21 -12.67 -4.99
N GLU A 123 -0.72 -11.83 -5.45
CA GLU A 123 -1.41 -12.04 -6.72
C GLU A 123 -0.46 -11.84 -7.91
N GLY A 124 0.47 -10.88 -7.80
CA GLY A 124 1.57 -10.72 -8.78
C GLY A 124 2.46 -11.95 -8.84
N ALA A 125 2.82 -12.51 -7.69
CA ALA A 125 3.61 -13.75 -7.60
C ALA A 125 2.85 -14.95 -8.19
N LYS A 126 1.58 -15.16 -7.81
CA LYS A 126 0.70 -16.21 -8.34
C LYS A 126 0.55 -16.15 -9.88
N GLN A 127 0.61 -14.95 -10.45
CA GLN A 127 0.53 -14.73 -11.89
C GLN A 127 1.90 -14.63 -12.58
N PHE A 128 2.99 -15.04 -11.94
CA PHE A 128 4.36 -15.01 -12.48
C PHE A 128 4.85 -13.63 -12.92
N ARG A 129 4.33 -12.53 -12.35
CA ARG A 129 4.75 -11.16 -12.71
C ARG A 129 6.16 -10.83 -12.22
N HIS A 130 6.69 -11.57 -11.24
CA HIS A 130 8.05 -11.50 -10.71
C HIS A 130 9.06 -12.34 -11.52
N LYS A 131 8.61 -13.28 -12.35
CA LYS A 131 9.52 -14.17 -13.09
C LYS A 131 10.34 -13.40 -14.12
N PHE A 132 11.57 -13.84 -14.31
CA PHE A 132 12.55 -13.22 -15.18
C PHE A 132 12.95 -11.79 -14.78
N ILE A 133 12.79 -11.47 -13.49
CA ILE A 133 13.32 -10.28 -12.83
C ILE A 133 14.38 -10.77 -11.84
N ASP A 134 15.64 -10.41 -12.08
CA ASP A 134 16.74 -10.74 -11.19
C ASP A 134 16.74 -9.75 -10.03
N LEU A 135 16.31 -10.21 -8.85
CA LEU A 135 16.22 -9.39 -7.63
C LEU A 135 17.56 -9.33 -6.92
N ASP A 136 17.94 -8.16 -6.42
CA ASP A 136 19.06 -7.94 -5.50
C ASP A 136 18.61 -8.04 -4.05
N ALA A 137 17.43 -7.52 -3.76
CA ALA A 137 16.90 -7.46 -2.40
C ALA A 137 15.40 -7.73 -2.32
N LEU A 138 14.96 -8.28 -1.18
CA LEU A 138 13.56 -8.34 -0.78
C LEU A 138 13.40 -7.78 0.63
N VAL A 139 12.40 -6.92 0.81
CA VAL A 139 11.93 -6.44 2.11
C VAL A 139 10.57 -7.05 2.41
N PHE A 140 10.46 -7.75 3.53
CA PHE A 140 9.22 -8.28 4.07
C PHE A 140 8.73 -7.42 5.25
N THR A 141 7.51 -6.90 5.17
CA THR A 141 6.95 -6.03 6.21
C THR A 141 6.12 -6.78 7.25
N ASN A 142 5.10 -7.53 6.84
CA ASN A 142 4.21 -8.29 7.72
C ASN A 142 3.34 -9.26 6.92
N LEU A 143 2.69 -10.21 7.63
CA LEU A 143 1.74 -11.14 7.02
C LEU A 143 0.52 -11.37 7.93
N SER A 144 -0.64 -10.87 7.50
CA SER A 144 -1.93 -11.11 8.13
C SER A 144 -2.94 -11.71 7.13
N PRO A 145 -4.02 -12.37 7.60
CA PRO A 145 -5.04 -12.93 6.72
C PRO A 145 -5.70 -11.88 5.84
N GLU A 146 -5.49 -11.98 4.53
CA GLU A 146 -6.09 -11.13 3.51
C GLU A 146 -6.17 -11.91 2.18
N HIS A 147 -7.12 -11.58 1.32
CA HIS A 147 -7.28 -12.22 0.01
C HIS A 147 -7.46 -13.76 0.06
N ILE A 148 -7.99 -14.30 1.16
CA ILE A 148 -8.17 -15.75 1.35
C ILE A 148 -9.04 -16.34 0.25
N GLU A 149 -10.10 -15.65 -0.17
CA GLU A 149 -11.00 -16.09 -1.25
C GLU A 149 -10.25 -16.25 -2.58
N SER A 150 -9.32 -15.35 -2.89
CA SER A 150 -8.52 -15.40 -4.12
C SER A 150 -7.48 -16.53 -4.12
N HIS A 151 -6.86 -16.79 -2.95
CA HIS A 151 -5.81 -17.79 -2.81
C HIS A 151 -6.35 -19.17 -2.41
N GLY A 152 -7.54 -19.22 -1.79
CA GLY A 152 -8.20 -20.43 -1.31
C GLY A 152 -7.79 -20.85 0.10
N SER A 153 -6.65 -20.37 0.63
CA SER A 153 -6.25 -20.54 2.02
C SER A 153 -5.13 -19.56 2.39
N PHE A 154 -4.93 -19.33 3.69
CA PHE A 154 -3.83 -18.51 4.20
C PHE A 154 -2.46 -19.11 3.83
N GLU A 155 -2.31 -20.42 3.91
CA GLU A 155 -1.05 -21.10 3.56
C GLU A 155 -0.65 -20.89 2.10
N LYS A 156 -1.61 -20.92 1.19
CA LYS A 156 -1.37 -20.59 -0.23
C LYS A 156 -1.03 -19.13 -0.44
N TYR A 157 -1.66 -18.23 0.31
CA TYR A 157 -1.33 -16.81 0.30
C TYR A 157 0.12 -16.58 0.79
N LYS A 158 0.50 -17.18 1.92
CA LYS A 158 1.87 -17.16 2.46
C LYS A 158 2.87 -17.73 1.44
N SER A 159 2.58 -18.91 0.89
CA SER A 159 3.44 -19.57 -0.11
C SER A 159 3.68 -18.68 -1.34
N CYS A 160 2.66 -17.99 -1.85
CA CYS A 160 2.83 -17.04 -2.96
C CYS A 160 3.79 -15.89 -2.63
N LYS A 161 3.83 -15.42 -1.37
CA LYS A 161 4.79 -14.38 -0.97
C LYS A 161 6.20 -14.94 -0.78
N LEU A 162 6.34 -16.15 -0.23
CA LEU A 162 7.63 -16.83 -0.09
C LEU A 162 8.30 -17.12 -1.45
N GLU A 163 7.52 -17.27 -2.54
CA GLU A 163 8.09 -17.35 -3.89
C GLU A 163 8.94 -16.12 -4.27
N LEU A 164 8.70 -14.95 -3.64
CA LEU A 164 9.53 -13.76 -3.85
C LEU A 164 10.89 -13.89 -3.15
N ALA A 165 10.92 -14.42 -1.92
CA ALA A 165 12.19 -14.72 -1.22
C ALA A 165 12.99 -15.80 -1.99
N LYS A 166 12.30 -16.82 -2.49
CA LYS A 166 12.89 -17.84 -3.35
C LYS A 166 13.43 -17.23 -4.67
N THR A 167 12.81 -16.16 -5.17
CA THR A 167 13.31 -15.45 -6.36
C THR A 167 14.63 -14.75 -6.08
N VAL A 168 14.79 -14.13 -4.90
CA VAL A 168 16.08 -13.57 -4.45
C VAL A 168 17.11 -14.69 -4.26
N PHE A 169 16.75 -15.77 -3.56
CA PHE A 169 17.63 -16.93 -3.36
C PHE A 169 18.17 -17.50 -4.68
N ASN A 170 17.36 -17.58 -5.72
CA ASN A 170 17.75 -18.07 -7.04
C ASN A 170 18.33 -17.00 -7.97
N SER A 171 18.42 -15.74 -7.53
CA SER A 171 18.97 -14.66 -8.34
C SER A 171 20.46 -14.90 -8.62
N PRO A 172 20.93 -14.60 -9.86
CA PRO A 172 22.35 -14.68 -10.18
C PRO A 172 23.17 -13.50 -9.62
N LYS A 173 22.50 -12.48 -9.10
CA LYS A 173 23.13 -11.27 -8.58
C LYS A 173 23.77 -11.48 -7.21
N ARG A 174 24.78 -10.65 -6.91
CA ARG A 174 25.52 -10.68 -5.64
C ARG A 174 25.90 -9.26 -5.20
N PRO A 175 25.85 -8.93 -3.89
CA PRO A 175 25.25 -9.76 -2.83
C PRO A 175 23.71 -9.75 -2.92
N ARG A 176 23.07 -10.85 -2.50
CA ARG A 176 21.60 -10.91 -2.32
C ARG A 176 21.25 -10.53 -0.89
N ILE A 177 20.14 -9.82 -0.73
CA ILE A 177 19.75 -9.24 0.56
C ILE A 177 18.30 -9.65 0.89
N LEU A 178 18.08 -10.20 2.08
CA LEU A 178 16.76 -10.42 2.66
C LEU A 178 16.61 -9.58 3.93
N VAL A 179 15.59 -8.73 3.95
CA VAL A 179 15.22 -7.90 5.10
C VAL A 179 13.84 -8.35 5.57
N ALA A 180 13.66 -8.68 6.84
CA ALA A 180 12.36 -9.11 7.34
C ALA A 180 12.08 -8.63 8.77
N ASN A 181 10.83 -8.26 8.99
CA ASN A 181 10.28 -7.94 10.30
C ASN A 181 10.18 -9.22 11.14
N ILE A 182 10.98 -9.34 12.19
CA ILE A 182 10.96 -10.51 13.09
C ILE A 182 9.96 -10.38 14.24
N ASP A 183 9.35 -9.20 14.43
CA ASP A 183 8.19 -9.05 15.33
C ASP A 183 6.91 -9.61 14.68
N ASP A 184 6.92 -9.82 13.37
CA ASP A 184 5.89 -10.60 12.69
C ASP A 184 6.23 -12.09 12.79
N LYS A 185 5.27 -12.90 13.26
CA LYS A 185 5.46 -14.37 13.45
C LYS A 185 5.90 -15.13 12.20
N HIS A 186 5.78 -14.53 11.02
CA HIS A 186 6.20 -15.08 9.74
C HIS A 186 7.50 -14.48 9.20
N GLY A 187 8.14 -13.56 9.94
CA GLY A 187 9.38 -12.92 9.52
C GLY A 187 10.49 -13.93 9.28
N GLN A 188 10.64 -14.89 10.19
CA GLN A 188 11.65 -15.94 10.09
C GLN A 188 11.51 -16.78 8.82
N ASP A 189 10.30 -17.07 8.35
CA ASP A 189 10.08 -17.84 7.12
C ASP A 189 10.75 -17.19 5.88
N PHE A 190 10.88 -15.86 5.88
CA PHE A 190 11.54 -15.11 4.80
C PHE A 190 13.07 -15.07 4.96
N LEU A 191 13.58 -15.21 6.16
CA LEU A 191 15.02 -15.23 6.46
C LEU A 191 15.65 -16.61 6.35
N ASP A 192 14.85 -17.69 6.28
CA ASP A 192 15.33 -19.07 6.17
C ASP A 192 16.04 -19.38 4.82
N PHE A 193 15.91 -18.51 3.84
CA PHE A 193 16.62 -18.63 2.57
C PHE A 193 18.08 -18.14 2.72
N GLN A 194 19.03 -19.03 2.46
CA GLN A 194 20.46 -18.74 2.61
C GLN A 194 20.96 -17.82 1.49
N VAL A 195 21.20 -16.56 1.84
CA VAL A 195 21.75 -15.52 0.96
C VAL A 195 22.89 -14.79 1.66
N GLU A 196 23.62 -13.94 0.96
CA GLU A 196 24.83 -13.28 1.48
C GLU A 196 24.53 -12.29 2.63
N LYS A 197 23.36 -11.62 2.62
CA LYS A 197 22.95 -10.71 3.69
C LYS A 197 21.55 -11.05 4.16
N ILE A 198 21.42 -11.48 5.39
CA ILE A 198 20.17 -11.80 6.09
C ILE A 198 20.04 -10.75 7.20
N LEU A 199 19.04 -9.89 7.13
CA LEU A 199 18.90 -8.70 7.96
C LEU A 199 17.51 -8.69 8.61
N PRO A 200 17.37 -9.25 9.81
CA PRO A 200 16.18 -9.05 10.62
C PRO A 200 16.06 -7.59 11.04
N TYR A 201 14.83 -7.12 11.27
CA TYR A 201 14.56 -5.87 11.97
C TYR A 201 13.37 -6.03 12.92
N SER A 202 13.38 -5.27 14.01
CA SER A 202 12.36 -5.26 15.07
C SER A 202 12.31 -3.92 15.77
N LEU A 203 11.35 -3.72 16.67
CA LEU A 203 11.35 -2.54 17.55
C LEU A 203 12.55 -2.52 18.51
N ASP A 204 13.12 -3.68 18.83
CA ASP A 204 14.29 -3.78 19.69
C ASP A 204 15.57 -3.16 19.07
N ASP A 205 15.57 -2.88 17.77
CA ASP A 205 16.65 -2.14 17.11
C ASP A 205 16.70 -0.66 17.54
N LEU A 206 15.60 -0.14 18.12
CA LEU A 206 15.51 1.22 18.62
C LEU A 206 15.76 1.28 20.11
N SER A 207 16.62 2.20 20.54
CA SER A 207 16.78 2.50 21.98
C SER A 207 15.51 3.14 22.57
N LEU A 208 14.80 3.94 21.76
CA LEU A 208 13.52 4.58 22.11
C LEU A 208 12.77 5.00 20.86
N TYR A 209 11.45 4.99 20.91
CA TYR A 209 10.61 5.70 19.95
C TYR A 209 9.48 6.47 20.64
N THR A 210 9.10 7.61 20.07
CA THR A 210 7.99 8.45 20.56
C THR A 210 7.06 8.76 19.41
N LEU A 211 5.75 8.51 19.62
CA LEU A 211 4.71 8.80 18.64
C LEU A 211 4.05 10.15 19.00
N HIS A 212 3.96 11.05 18.04
CA HIS A 212 3.25 12.31 18.13
C HIS A 212 2.07 12.34 17.15
N ARG A 213 1.26 13.38 17.19
CA ARG A 213 0.05 13.52 16.35
C ARG A 213 0.34 13.75 14.86
N ASP A 214 1.50 14.27 14.55
CA ASP A 214 1.93 14.70 13.21
C ASP A 214 3.28 14.14 12.77
N ASN A 215 4.02 13.52 13.70
CA ASN A 215 5.35 12.96 13.44
C ASN A 215 5.69 11.86 14.45
N MET A 216 6.86 11.25 14.27
CA MET A 216 7.47 10.34 15.25
C MET A 216 8.97 10.64 15.38
N SER A 217 9.53 10.32 16.55
CA SER A 217 10.97 10.35 16.82
C SER A 217 11.49 8.96 17.14
N LEU A 218 12.57 8.55 16.51
CA LEU A 218 13.20 7.25 16.69
C LEU A 218 14.66 7.48 17.12
N ILE A 219 15.15 6.72 18.11
CA ILE A 219 16.58 6.74 18.50
C ILE A 219 17.22 5.43 18.03
N LEU A 220 18.10 5.55 17.06
CA LEU A 220 18.85 4.44 16.46
C LEU A 220 20.35 4.77 16.49
N ASP A 221 21.18 3.88 17.05
CA ASP A 221 22.64 4.08 17.17
C ASP A 221 22.97 5.49 17.72
N ASP A 222 22.34 5.90 18.82
CA ASP A 222 22.46 7.21 19.49
C ASP A 222 22.05 8.42 18.62
N THR A 223 21.51 8.21 17.43
CA THR A 223 21.02 9.25 16.54
C THR A 223 19.50 9.41 16.65
N THR A 224 19.03 10.64 16.83
CA THR A 224 17.59 10.94 16.87
C THR A 224 17.09 11.21 15.45
N LEU A 225 16.28 10.32 14.92
CA LEU A 225 15.63 10.44 13.62
C LEU A 225 14.22 11.02 13.80
N ARG A 226 13.95 12.18 13.21
CA ARG A 226 12.60 12.76 13.15
C ARG A 226 11.95 12.40 11.83
N VAL A 227 10.74 11.82 11.90
CA VAL A 227 10.04 11.30 10.73
C VAL A 227 8.64 11.90 10.69
N PRO A 228 8.22 12.61 9.62
CA PRO A 228 6.90 13.23 9.51
C PRO A 228 5.81 12.21 9.14
N LEU A 229 5.81 11.08 9.83
CA LEU A 229 4.83 10.00 9.71
C LEU A 229 4.24 9.69 11.08
N VAL A 230 3.03 9.13 11.09
CA VAL A 230 2.25 8.87 12.31
C VAL A 230 1.95 7.39 12.45
N GLY A 231 1.93 6.91 13.71
CA GLY A 231 1.51 5.57 14.08
C GLY A 231 2.62 4.53 14.11
N LEU A 232 2.46 3.53 14.98
CA LEU A 232 3.44 2.47 15.23
C LEU A 232 3.80 1.69 13.94
N PHE A 233 2.82 1.46 13.05
CA PHE A 233 3.06 0.78 11.79
C PHE A 233 4.06 1.52 10.89
N ASN A 234 4.17 2.85 11.00
CA ASN A 234 5.15 3.63 10.27
C ASN A 234 6.54 3.57 10.93
N VAL A 235 6.65 3.27 12.23
CA VAL A 235 7.94 2.92 12.85
C VAL A 235 8.52 1.69 12.14
N TYR A 236 7.73 0.61 12.02
CA TYR A 236 8.14 -0.59 11.29
C TYR A 236 8.47 -0.33 9.81
N ASN A 237 7.65 0.47 9.12
CA ASN A 237 7.91 0.82 7.73
C ASN A 237 9.24 1.57 7.56
N THR A 238 9.54 2.48 8.50
CA THR A 238 10.77 3.26 8.51
C THR A 238 11.98 2.37 8.83
N LEU A 239 11.88 1.49 9.84
CA LEU A 239 12.93 0.52 10.16
C LEU A 239 13.26 -0.39 8.99
N ALA A 240 12.24 -0.92 8.30
CA ALA A 240 12.42 -1.73 7.10
C ALA A 240 13.25 -0.99 6.02
N ALA A 241 12.92 0.28 5.79
CA ALA A 241 13.62 1.11 4.82
C ALA A 241 15.06 1.44 5.25
N ILE A 242 15.27 1.79 6.52
CA ILE A 242 16.59 2.06 7.10
C ILE A 242 17.48 0.82 6.98
N THR A 243 16.99 -0.34 7.42
CA THR A 243 17.76 -1.60 7.42
C THR A 243 18.26 -1.95 6.03
N LEU A 244 17.38 -1.84 5.01
CA LEU A 244 17.77 -2.08 3.63
C LEU A 244 18.77 -1.04 3.12
N THR A 245 18.49 0.25 3.29
CA THR A 245 19.30 1.31 2.67
C THR A 245 20.69 1.39 3.30
N ARG A 246 20.82 1.12 4.61
CA ARG A 246 22.13 0.94 5.27
C ARG A 246 22.92 -0.24 4.66
N ALA A 247 22.25 -1.36 4.39
CA ALA A 247 22.91 -2.51 3.74
C ALA A 247 23.37 -2.21 2.31
N LEU A 248 22.73 -1.23 1.65
CA LEU A 248 23.12 -0.71 0.34
C LEU A 248 24.19 0.41 0.41
N GLY A 249 24.64 0.78 1.62
CA GLY A 249 25.73 1.72 1.86
C GLY A 249 25.30 3.18 2.11
N VAL A 250 24.01 3.45 2.31
CA VAL A 250 23.52 4.79 2.68
C VAL A 250 23.92 5.08 4.12
N SER A 251 24.58 6.25 4.34
CA SER A 251 25.04 6.64 5.69
C SER A 251 23.86 6.99 6.62
N LEU A 252 24.03 6.79 7.92
CA LEU A 252 23.00 7.17 8.90
C LEU A 252 22.71 8.68 8.87
N LYS A 253 23.71 9.49 8.60
CA LYS A 253 23.57 10.95 8.43
C LYS A 253 22.68 11.31 7.24
N THR A 254 22.88 10.63 6.09
CA THR A 254 22.01 10.80 4.91
C THR A 254 20.57 10.36 5.21
N ILE A 255 20.42 9.24 5.94
CA ILE A 255 19.12 8.71 6.36
C ILE A 255 18.40 9.72 7.28
N GLU A 256 19.10 10.30 8.26
CA GLU A 256 18.56 11.32 9.16
C GLU A 256 18.00 12.52 8.38
N GLN A 257 18.81 13.08 7.47
CA GLN A 257 18.39 14.18 6.60
C GLN A 257 17.17 13.80 5.75
N ALA A 258 17.23 12.67 5.07
CA ALA A 258 16.17 12.21 4.18
C ALA A 258 14.86 11.98 4.93
N LEU A 259 14.90 11.38 6.12
CA LEU A 259 13.70 11.16 6.92
C LEU A 259 13.09 12.44 7.44
N HIS A 260 13.91 13.44 7.79
CA HIS A 260 13.44 14.76 8.19
C HIS A 260 12.71 15.49 7.05
N GLU A 261 13.19 15.32 5.82
CA GLU A 261 12.67 15.95 4.60
C GLU A 261 11.66 15.04 3.84
N LEU A 262 11.24 13.91 4.44
CA LEU A 262 10.36 12.95 3.80
C LEU A 262 9.01 13.60 3.43
N PRO A 263 8.64 13.61 2.14
CA PRO A 263 7.37 14.19 1.72
C PRO A 263 6.19 13.32 2.20
N PRO A 264 4.99 13.89 2.35
CA PRO A 264 3.78 13.13 2.66
C PRO A 264 3.57 11.99 1.67
N ILE A 265 3.27 10.79 2.19
CA ILE A 265 2.98 9.63 1.35
C ILE A 265 1.50 9.67 0.98
N ARG A 266 1.21 9.87 -0.29
CA ARG A 266 -0.15 10.03 -0.82
C ARG A 266 -1.05 8.86 -0.43
N GLY A 267 -2.21 9.19 0.16
CA GLY A 267 -3.22 8.23 0.60
C GLY A 267 -2.73 7.22 1.65
N ARG A 268 -1.70 7.58 2.41
CA ARG A 268 -1.17 6.83 3.56
C ARG A 268 -0.98 7.77 4.74
N VAL A 269 -2.03 7.89 5.56
CA VAL A 269 -2.12 8.89 6.63
C VAL A 269 -1.80 10.30 6.09
N GLU A 270 -2.32 10.61 4.91
CA GLU A 270 -2.07 11.89 4.25
C GLU A 270 -2.87 12.99 4.93
N HIS A 271 -2.18 14.03 5.41
CA HIS A 271 -2.75 15.12 6.19
C HIS A 271 -3.19 16.30 5.31
N PHE A 272 -4.37 16.82 5.60
CA PHE A 272 -4.90 18.06 5.03
C PHE A 272 -5.43 18.95 6.16
N TYR A 273 -5.25 20.25 6.03
CA TYR A 273 -5.61 21.21 7.06
C TYR A 273 -6.58 22.25 6.49
N SER A 274 -7.55 22.67 7.30
CA SER A 274 -8.40 23.80 6.96
C SER A 274 -7.56 25.05 6.75
N PRO A 275 -7.99 25.98 5.86
CA PRO A 275 -7.33 27.28 5.70
C PRO A 275 -7.25 28.04 7.04
N LYS A 276 -6.21 28.87 7.24
CA LYS A 276 -6.09 29.71 8.43
C LYS A 276 -7.25 30.72 8.58
N SER A 277 -7.91 31.04 7.47
CA SER A 277 -9.09 31.91 7.41
C SER A 277 -10.40 31.20 7.74
N ALA A 278 -10.41 29.88 7.87
CA ALA A 278 -11.61 29.12 8.20
C ALA A 278 -12.09 29.45 9.62
N GLU A 279 -13.40 29.40 9.83
CA GLU A 279 -14.01 29.63 11.15
C GLU A 279 -13.55 28.65 12.22
N LYS A 280 -13.07 27.46 11.80
CA LYS A 280 -12.57 26.43 12.70
C LYS A 280 -11.39 25.66 12.11
N ALA A 281 -10.49 25.23 12.98
CA ALA A 281 -9.38 24.36 12.63
C ALA A 281 -9.89 22.91 12.51
N VAL A 282 -9.71 22.29 11.35
CA VAL A 282 -10.04 20.86 11.11
C VAL A 282 -8.85 20.21 10.43
N THR A 283 -8.45 19.05 10.95
CA THR A 283 -7.44 18.19 10.31
C THR A 283 -8.13 17.02 9.64
N VAL A 284 -7.81 16.77 8.39
CA VAL A 284 -8.35 15.63 7.63
C VAL A 284 -7.24 14.66 7.32
N ILE A 285 -7.50 13.38 7.53
CA ILE A 285 -6.59 12.29 7.22
C ILE A 285 -7.21 11.44 6.13
N VAL A 286 -6.49 11.25 5.02
CA VAL A 286 -6.87 10.33 3.96
C VAL A 286 -5.97 9.10 3.99
N ASP A 287 -6.59 7.91 4.11
CA ASP A 287 -5.85 6.66 4.20
C ASP A 287 -6.50 5.51 3.40
N TYR A 288 -5.69 4.52 3.06
CA TYR A 288 -6.10 3.31 2.34
C TYR A 288 -6.61 2.20 3.26
N ALA A 289 -6.71 2.39 4.56
CA ALA A 289 -7.18 1.39 5.51
C ALA A 289 -8.57 0.86 5.13
N HIS A 290 -8.65 -0.43 4.81
CA HIS A 290 -9.86 -1.10 4.30
C HIS A 290 -10.07 -2.52 4.87
N THR A 291 -9.34 -2.84 5.94
CA THR A 291 -9.46 -4.11 6.69
C THR A 291 -9.60 -3.82 8.18
N PRO A 292 -10.18 -4.73 8.98
CA PRO A 292 -10.29 -4.59 10.44
C PRO A 292 -9.00 -4.16 11.11
N ASP A 293 -7.90 -4.88 10.84
CA ASP A 293 -6.59 -4.58 11.40
C ASP A 293 -6.08 -3.18 11.01
N SER A 294 -6.13 -2.82 9.71
CA SER A 294 -5.66 -1.50 9.26
C SER A 294 -6.50 -0.33 9.79
N LEU A 295 -7.82 -0.51 9.95
CA LEU A 295 -8.67 0.50 10.59
C LEU A 295 -8.33 0.66 12.06
N THR A 296 -8.11 -0.45 12.78
CA THR A 296 -7.71 -0.42 14.18
C THR A 296 -6.41 0.37 14.34
N GLN A 297 -5.39 0.07 13.54
CA GLN A 297 -4.10 0.76 13.59
C GLN A 297 -4.23 2.25 13.23
N LEU A 298 -5.01 2.59 12.20
CA LEU A 298 -5.28 3.98 11.83
C LEU A 298 -5.94 4.74 12.98
N TYR A 299 -7.01 4.19 13.57
CA TYR A 299 -7.76 4.87 14.62
C TYR A 299 -6.99 4.98 15.93
N GLN A 300 -6.14 3.99 16.25
CA GLN A 300 -5.23 4.03 17.40
C GLN A 300 -4.18 5.13 17.26
N ALA A 301 -3.68 5.38 16.05
CA ALA A 301 -2.72 6.46 15.81
C ALA A 301 -3.29 7.85 16.15
N PHE A 302 -4.61 7.98 16.22
CA PHE A 302 -5.33 9.21 16.56
C PHE A 302 -6.25 9.02 17.78
N ILE A 303 -5.85 8.20 18.76
CA ILE A 303 -6.72 7.84 19.90
C ILE A 303 -7.15 9.05 20.72
N ASP A 304 -6.26 10.01 20.91
CA ASP A 304 -6.42 11.15 21.84
C ASP A 304 -7.03 12.41 21.18
N VAL A 305 -7.68 12.27 20.01
CA VAL A 305 -8.29 13.42 19.32
C VAL A 305 -9.77 13.17 19.04
N PRO A 306 -10.63 14.21 19.15
CA PRO A 306 -12.02 14.11 18.69
C PRO A 306 -12.05 13.83 17.17
N LYS A 307 -12.76 12.80 16.75
CA LYS A 307 -12.74 12.38 15.35
C LYS A 307 -14.07 11.91 14.79
N ILE A 308 -14.34 12.29 13.56
CA ILE A 308 -15.42 11.75 12.73
C ILE A 308 -14.78 10.81 11.70
N CYS A 309 -15.24 9.58 11.63
CA CYS A 309 -14.69 8.59 10.71
C CYS A 309 -15.64 8.36 9.53
N ILE A 310 -15.10 8.45 8.31
CA ILE A 310 -15.79 8.14 7.06
C ILE A 310 -15.22 6.84 6.53
N LEU A 311 -16.08 5.86 6.32
CA LEU A 311 -15.65 4.57 5.78
C LEU A 311 -16.72 3.93 4.91
N GLY A 312 -16.27 3.13 3.96
CA GLY A 312 -17.05 2.27 3.11
C GLY A 312 -16.44 0.88 3.04
N ASN A 313 -16.90 0.07 2.12
CA ASN A 313 -16.28 -1.21 1.84
C ASN A 313 -16.46 -1.60 0.38
N THR A 314 -15.44 -2.28 -0.18
CA THR A 314 -15.47 -2.81 -1.53
C THR A 314 -16.48 -3.94 -1.64
N GLY A 315 -17.30 -3.91 -2.69
CA GLY A 315 -18.26 -4.95 -3.06
C GLY A 315 -17.65 -6.06 -3.94
N GLY A 316 -18.49 -6.65 -4.76
CA GLY A 316 -18.12 -7.76 -5.64
C GLY A 316 -17.92 -9.07 -4.91
N GLY A 317 -18.57 -9.25 -3.75
CA GLY A 317 -18.55 -10.49 -2.95
C GLY A 317 -17.23 -10.75 -2.23
N ARG A 318 -16.34 -9.77 -2.14
CA ARG A 318 -15.02 -9.94 -1.52
C ARG A 318 -15.06 -9.70 -0.02
N ASP A 319 -14.50 -10.65 0.76
CA ASP A 319 -14.28 -10.53 2.22
C ASP A 319 -15.49 -9.91 2.96
N THR A 320 -16.70 -10.36 2.64
CA THR A 320 -17.96 -9.78 3.18
C THR A 320 -18.05 -9.90 4.70
N TRP A 321 -17.41 -10.91 5.28
CA TRP A 321 -17.37 -11.20 6.71
C TRP A 321 -16.81 -10.04 7.53
N LYS A 322 -15.88 -9.25 6.97
CA LYS A 322 -15.23 -8.14 7.67
C LYS A 322 -16.11 -6.90 7.86
N ARG A 323 -17.22 -6.77 7.13
CA ARG A 323 -18.06 -5.57 7.12
C ARG A 323 -18.63 -5.21 8.50
N PRO A 324 -19.29 -6.13 9.24
CA PRO A 324 -19.75 -5.83 10.60
C PRO A 324 -18.59 -5.53 11.55
N GLU A 325 -17.48 -6.24 11.44
CA GLU A 325 -16.30 -6.02 12.26
C GLU A 325 -15.69 -4.62 12.04
N MET A 326 -15.62 -4.14 10.79
CA MET A 326 -15.19 -2.77 10.48
C MET A 326 -16.13 -1.73 11.12
N GLY A 327 -17.44 -1.97 11.12
CA GLY A 327 -18.43 -1.14 11.82
C GLY A 327 -18.17 -1.08 13.31
N SER A 328 -17.98 -2.23 13.95
CA SER A 328 -17.70 -2.34 15.40
C SER A 328 -16.38 -1.64 15.78
N ILE A 329 -15.34 -1.76 14.95
CA ILE A 329 -14.07 -1.06 15.17
C ILE A 329 -14.27 0.47 15.08
N ALA A 330 -15.03 0.95 14.11
CA ALA A 330 -15.35 2.37 14.01
C ALA A 330 -16.15 2.85 15.23
N GLU A 331 -17.11 2.09 15.72
CA GLU A 331 -17.87 2.43 16.94
C GLU A 331 -16.97 2.56 18.17
N LYS A 332 -15.99 1.67 18.30
CA LYS A 332 -15.04 1.66 19.43
C LYS A 332 -14.16 2.91 19.49
N TYR A 333 -13.70 3.40 18.33
CA TYR A 333 -12.64 4.41 18.27
C TYR A 333 -13.11 5.80 17.83
N CYS A 334 -14.26 5.92 17.16
CA CYS A 334 -14.72 7.18 16.58
C CYS A 334 -15.87 7.78 17.41
N ASP A 335 -15.92 9.11 17.50
CA ASP A 335 -17.00 9.84 18.19
C ASP A 335 -18.26 9.86 17.33
N GLN A 336 -18.08 10.03 16.01
CA GLN A 336 -19.14 9.90 15.01
C GLN A 336 -18.64 9.10 13.80
N ILE A 337 -19.58 8.43 13.13
CA ILE A 337 -19.32 7.53 12.02
C ILE A 337 -20.22 7.91 10.86
N ILE A 338 -19.64 8.09 9.69
CA ILE A 338 -20.39 8.25 8.45
C ILE A 338 -20.04 7.07 7.53
N LEU A 339 -21.02 6.19 7.31
CA LEU A 339 -20.90 5.12 6.34
C LEU A 339 -21.30 5.62 4.96
N THR A 340 -20.50 5.31 3.95
CA THR A 340 -20.67 5.82 2.59
C THR A 340 -20.32 4.79 1.53
N ASN A 341 -20.64 5.10 0.27
CA ASN A 341 -20.23 4.28 -0.88
C ASN A 341 -18.70 4.30 -1.07
N GLU A 342 -18.17 3.17 -1.58
CA GLU A 342 -16.75 3.02 -1.94
C GLU A 342 -16.61 2.43 -3.35
N ASP A 343 -16.49 1.12 -3.50
CA ASP A 343 -16.39 0.39 -4.76
C ASP A 343 -17.43 -0.73 -4.81
N PRO A 344 -18.71 -0.47 -5.10
CA PRO A 344 -19.74 -1.50 -5.03
C PRO A 344 -19.59 -2.58 -6.11
N TYR A 345 -18.98 -2.30 -7.27
CA TYR A 345 -19.01 -3.17 -8.44
C TYR A 345 -20.46 -3.55 -8.81
N ASP A 346 -20.75 -4.83 -8.96
CA ASP A 346 -22.09 -5.33 -9.30
C ASP A 346 -22.97 -5.60 -8.06
N GLU A 347 -22.49 -5.28 -6.83
CA GLU A 347 -23.23 -5.45 -5.58
C GLU A 347 -24.02 -4.17 -5.26
N ASN A 348 -25.18 -4.33 -4.59
CA ASN A 348 -25.97 -3.18 -4.17
C ASN A 348 -25.19 -2.36 -3.12
N PRO A 349 -24.84 -1.08 -3.41
CA PRO A 349 -24.02 -0.26 -2.53
C PRO A 349 -24.67 -0.02 -1.17
N ARG A 350 -26.01 0.07 -1.10
CA ARG A 350 -26.72 0.24 0.17
C ARG A 350 -26.61 -1.02 1.03
N ALA A 351 -26.73 -2.21 0.45
CA ALA A 351 -26.60 -3.48 1.19
C ALA A 351 -25.19 -3.66 1.80
N ILE A 352 -24.15 -3.17 1.13
CA ILE A 352 -22.78 -3.17 1.66
C ILE A 352 -22.71 -2.33 2.94
N VAL A 353 -23.23 -1.11 2.87
CA VAL A 353 -23.23 -0.16 3.99
C VAL A 353 -24.10 -0.66 5.15
N ASP A 354 -25.29 -1.21 4.85
CA ASP A 354 -26.18 -1.81 5.85
C ASP A 354 -25.52 -3.02 6.56
N SER A 355 -24.70 -3.78 5.84
CA SER A 355 -23.91 -4.87 6.43
C SER A 355 -22.86 -4.36 7.41
N MET A 356 -22.23 -3.22 7.12
CA MET A 356 -21.29 -2.57 8.05
C MET A 356 -22.03 -2.00 9.27
N ALA A 357 -23.18 -1.37 9.06
CA ALA A 357 -24.00 -0.79 10.11
C ALA A 357 -24.45 -1.82 11.16
N LYS A 358 -24.59 -3.10 10.80
CA LYS A 358 -24.90 -4.18 11.76
C LYS A 358 -23.87 -4.34 12.87
N GLY A 359 -22.63 -3.90 12.64
CA GLY A 359 -21.58 -3.91 13.66
C GLY A 359 -21.60 -2.71 14.60
N ILE A 360 -22.50 -1.75 14.38
CA ILE A 360 -22.61 -0.52 15.17
C ILE A 360 -23.88 -0.62 16.02
N THR A 361 -23.71 -0.70 17.33
CA THR A 361 -24.82 -0.83 18.29
C THR A 361 -25.39 0.53 18.68
N ASN A 362 -24.52 1.53 18.87
CA ASN A 362 -24.92 2.90 19.21
C ASN A 362 -25.29 3.70 17.97
N GLN A 363 -26.57 3.68 17.62
CA GLN A 363 -27.10 4.36 16.43
C GLN A 363 -26.98 5.90 16.50
N SER A 364 -26.77 6.49 17.68
CA SER A 364 -26.57 7.95 17.81
C SER A 364 -25.22 8.41 17.25
N LYS A 365 -24.25 7.49 17.12
CA LYS A 365 -22.95 7.76 16.48
C LYS A 365 -23.00 7.61 14.96
N LEU A 366 -24.03 6.95 14.40
CA LEU A 366 -24.07 6.52 13.00
C LEU A 366 -24.88 7.45 12.11
N GLU A 367 -24.30 7.83 10.99
CA GLU A 367 -25.01 8.42 9.87
C GLU A 367 -24.66 7.66 8.57
N ILE A 368 -25.64 7.51 7.69
CA ILE A 368 -25.45 6.86 6.38
C ILE A 368 -25.67 7.88 5.29
N ILE A 369 -24.61 8.24 4.58
CA ILE A 369 -24.63 9.19 3.46
C ILE A 369 -23.99 8.51 2.24
N MET A 370 -24.81 8.06 1.30
CA MET A 370 -24.33 7.26 0.16
C MET A 370 -23.46 8.05 -0.81
N ASP A 371 -23.69 9.35 -0.98
CA ASP A 371 -22.82 10.23 -1.76
C ASP A 371 -21.54 10.53 -0.96
N ARG A 372 -20.39 10.02 -1.43
CA ARG A 372 -19.12 10.13 -0.74
C ARG A 372 -18.62 11.57 -0.61
N ARG A 373 -18.89 12.45 -1.59
CA ARG A 373 -18.57 13.88 -1.49
C ARG A 373 -19.43 14.58 -0.43
N LEU A 374 -20.71 14.27 -0.41
CA LEU A 374 -21.62 14.80 0.62
C LEU A 374 -21.22 14.29 2.01
N ALA A 375 -20.81 13.02 2.13
CA ALA A 375 -20.28 12.46 3.38
C ALA A 375 -19.07 13.25 3.90
N ILE A 376 -18.08 13.53 3.02
CA ILE A 376 -16.90 14.32 3.35
C ILE A 376 -17.29 15.74 3.77
N ARG A 377 -18.13 16.44 2.99
CA ARG A 377 -18.62 17.78 3.30
C ARG A 377 -19.36 17.82 4.65
N THR A 378 -20.21 16.82 4.92
CA THR A 378 -20.97 16.74 6.17
C THR A 378 -20.04 16.54 7.37
N ALA A 379 -19.06 15.66 7.26
CA ALA A 379 -18.06 15.45 8.31
C ALA A 379 -17.26 16.73 8.60
N LEU A 380 -16.81 17.41 7.58
CA LEU A 380 -16.08 18.69 7.73
C LEU A 380 -16.92 19.74 8.45
N LYS A 381 -18.21 19.85 8.11
CA LYS A 381 -19.14 20.79 8.79
C LYS A 381 -19.39 20.42 10.24
N LYS A 382 -19.47 19.12 10.56
CA LYS A 382 -19.76 18.60 11.91
C LYS A 382 -18.53 18.55 12.81
N ALA A 383 -17.33 18.47 12.26
CA ALA A 383 -16.10 18.37 13.02
C ALA A 383 -15.99 19.57 14.00
N PRO A 384 -15.66 19.33 15.28
CA PRO A 384 -15.43 20.42 16.24
C PRO A 384 -14.16 21.18 15.88
N ASN A 385 -13.98 22.36 16.47
CA ASN A 385 -12.73 23.10 16.34
C ASN A 385 -11.56 22.29 16.93
N GLY A 386 -10.48 22.12 16.18
CA GLY A 386 -9.36 21.23 16.51
C GLY A 386 -9.65 19.73 16.29
N GLY A 387 -10.82 19.37 15.75
CA GLY A 387 -11.21 18.00 15.48
C GLY A 387 -10.61 17.41 14.21
N TYR A 388 -10.70 16.09 14.11
CA TYR A 388 -10.17 15.32 12.99
C TYR A 388 -11.30 14.68 12.17
N VAL A 389 -11.09 14.56 10.86
CA VAL A 389 -11.92 13.76 9.96
C VAL A 389 -11.04 12.69 9.32
N LEU A 390 -11.31 11.43 9.63
CA LEU A 390 -10.54 10.29 9.12
C LEU A 390 -11.31 9.64 7.98
N ILE A 391 -10.76 9.67 6.76
CA ILE A 391 -11.36 9.12 5.55
C ILE A 391 -10.58 7.90 5.13
N SER A 392 -11.22 6.73 5.21
CA SER A 392 -10.58 5.44 4.94
C SER A 392 -11.15 4.73 3.71
N GLY A 393 -10.39 3.76 3.20
CA GLY A 393 -10.79 2.83 2.15
C GLY A 393 -10.18 3.12 0.78
N LYS A 394 -10.25 4.35 0.29
CA LYS A 394 -9.80 4.69 -1.08
C LYS A 394 -8.32 5.07 -1.17
N GLY A 395 -7.79 5.81 -0.19
CA GLY A 395 -6.41 6.32 -0.29
C GLY A 395 -6.15 6.97 -1.66
N THR A 396 -5.27 6.37 -2.46
CA THR A 396 -4.93 6.82 -3.82
C THR A 396 -5.72 6.15 -4.94
N ASP A 397 -6.74 5.36 -4.65
CA ASP A 397 -7.55 4.71 -5.68
C ASP A 397 -8.18 5.75 -6.63
N PRO A 398 -7.95 5.64 -7.94
CA PRO A 398 -8.33 6.69 -8.90
C PRO A 398 -9.80 6.65 -9.35
N TYR A 399 -10.56 5.65 -8.93
CA TYR A 399 -11.94 5.44 -9.35
C TYR A 399 -12.83 4.94 -8.22
N ILE A 400 -14.11 5.27 -8.27
CA ILE A 400 -15.18 4.48 -7.65
C ILE A 400 -15.67 3.51 -8.72
N MET A 401 -15.61 2.20 -8.42
CA MET A 401 -16.02 1.13 -9.34
C MET A 401 -17.50 0.84 -9.19
N GLY A 402 -18.22 0.90 -10.30
CA GLY A 402 -19.65 0.58 -10.38
C GLY A 402 -19.95 -0.70 -11.16
N PRO A 403 -21.23 -0.98 -11.45
CA PRO A 403 -21.67 -2.18 -12.13
C PRO A 403 -21.05 -2.30 -13.54
N ASN A 404 -20.87 -3.54 -14.00
CA ASN A 404 -20.24 -3.85 -15.30
C ASN A 404 -18.86 -3.21 -15.48
N ASN A 405 -18.09 -3.07 -14.38
CA ASN A 405 -16.76 -2.43 -14.35
C ASN A 405 -16.78 -0.95 -14.81
N THR A 406 -17.88 -0.26 -14.67
CA THR A 406 -17.92 1.20 -14.88
C THR A 406 -16.98 1.89 -13.89
N ARG A 407 -16.44 3.04 -14.30
CA ARG A 407 -15.43 3.78 -13.54
C ARG A 407 -15.87 5.24 -13.42
N GLN A 408 -16.05 5.69 -12.21
CA GLN A 408 -16.19 7.11 -11.90
C GLN A 408 -14.82 7.61 -11.42
N ILE A 409 -14.24 8.61 -12.09
CA ILE A 409 -12.99 9.25 -11.64
C ILE A 409 -13.20 9.80 -10.23
N TRP A 410 -12.27 9.51 -9.33
CA TRP A 410 -12.38 9.88 -7.92
C TRP A 410 -11.01 10.07 -7.27
N SER A 411 -10.96 10.99 -6.30
CA SER A 411 -9.83 11.16 -5.41
C SER A 411 -10.34 11.75 -4.10
N ASP A 412 -10.22 11.00 -3.00
CA ASP A 412 -10.57 11.53 -1.67
C ASP A 412 -9.77 12.80 -1.35
N ALA A 413 -8.48 12.81 -1.67
CA ALA A 413 -7.58 13.94 -1.44
C ALA A 413 -8.03 15.21 -2.18
N GLU A 414 -8.38 15.11 -3.46
CA GLU A 414 -8.86 16.24 -4.27
C GLU A 414 -10.20 16.77 -3.73
N VAL A 415 -11.13 15.86 -3.41
CA VAL A 415 -12.42 16.25 -2.82
C VAL A 415 -12.23 16.93 -1.47
N VAL A 416 -11.34 16.43 -0.62
CA VAL A 416 -11.00 17.06 0.67
C VAL A 416 -10.48 18.48 0.48
N GLN A 417 -9.53 18.70 -0.44
CA GLN A 417 -8.99 20.02 -0.73
C GLN A 417 -10.07 20.99 -1.19
N GLU A 418 -10.94 20.54 -2.13
CA GLU A 418 -12.05 21.34 -2.63
C GLU A 418 -13.08 21.69 -1.55
N GLU A 419 -13.40 20.78 -0.65
CA GLU A 419 -14.39 21.00 0.41
C GLU A 419 -13.81 21.79 1.60
N LEU A 420 -12.51 21.63 1.92
CA LEU A 420 -11.82 22.44 2.91
C LEU A 420 -11.71 23.91 2.48
N ALA A 421 -11.52 24.18 1.19
CA ALA A 421 -11.46 25.54 0.65
C ALA A 421 -12.80 26.29 0.77
N LYS A 422 -13.90 25.61 1.11
CA LYS A 422 -15.24 26.19 1.29
C LYS A 422 -15.62 26.41 2.75
N LEU A 423 -14.74 26.04 3.70
CA LEU A 423 -14.90 26.32 5.13
C LEU A 423 -14.41 27.73 5.47
#